data_aaf503f96aab3fd8951a279898c1a658
#
_entry.id   aaf503f96aab3fd8951a279898c1a658
#
_cell.length_a   1.000
_cell.length_b   1.000
_cell.length_c   1.000
_cell.angle_alpha   90.00
_cell.angle_beta   90.00
_cell.angle_gamma   90.00
#
_symmetry.space_group_name_H-M   'P 1'
#
loop_
_entity.id
_entity.type
_entity.pdbx_description
1 polymer ?
#
loop_
_entity_poly.entity_id
_entity_poly.type
_entity_poly.pdbx_seq_one_letter_code
_entity_poly.pdbx_strand_id
1 'polypeptide(L)'
;MPWHGYRSAEAGVPVTDSSAGRASDALLRALGVAVQPELLDRALMHRSFAYENGGLPTNERLEFLGDSVLGLIVTDTLFRAYPDLPEGQLAKLRAAVVNMRALAGVARGLDLGAYVRLGKGEEGTGGRDKSSILADTLEAVIGAVYLDQGLDAADGLVHRLFDSVIARSARLEAGLDWKTSLQELTAAEMLGVPEYHVEESGPDHQKFFHSYVRIGTQTYGEGEGRSKKEAEQQAAEAAWTAITEGLASSAEAEAEAESGV
;
A
#
# COMPACT_ATOMS: atom_id res chain seq x y z
N MET A 1 -17.93 20.47 20.79
CA MET A 1 -19.31 20.31 20.28
C MET A 1 -19.47 18.85 19.93
N PRO A 2 -20.27 18.03 20.64
CA PRO A 2 -20.50 16.66 20.28
C PRO A 2 -21.45 16.59 19.10
N TRP A 3 -21.07 15.83 18.09
CA TRP A 3 -21.91 15.50 16.94
C TRP A 3 -23.01 14.52 17.37
N HIS A 4 -24.13 15.06 17.85
CA HIS A 4 -25.34 14.28 18.08
C HIS A 4 -26.30 14.50 16.91
N GLY A 5 -26.68 13.43 16.23
CA GLY A 5 -27.87 13.39 15.43
C GLY A 5 -27.80 12.78 14.04
N TYR A 6 -27.41 11.52 13.91
CA TYR A 6 -27.89 10.72 12.80
C TYR A 6 -28.96 9.77 13.35
N ARG A 7 -30.18 10.28 13.49
CA ARG A 7 -31.36 9.42 13.78
C ARG A 7 -31.77 8.73 12.49
N SER A 8 -31.79 7.42 12.56
CA SER A 8 -32.33 6.48 11.60
C SER A 8 -33.78 6.84 11.24
N ALA A 9 -34.06 6.98 9.95
CA ALA A 9 -35.40 6.75 9.43
C ALA A 9 -35.52 5.25 9.16
N GLU A 10 -36.41 4.64 9.92
CA GLU A 10 -36.70 3.21 9.89
C GLU A 10 -37.26 2.76 8.54
N ALA A 11 -36.74 1.68 8.01
CA ALA A 11 -37.51 0.66 7.31
C ALA A 11 -36.78 -0.67 7.49
N GLY A 12 -37.16 -1.38 8.56
CA GLY A 12 -36.68 -2.73 8.84
C GLY A 12 -37.18 -3.70 7.79
N VAL A 13 -36.24 -4.39 7.14
CA VAL A 13 -36.48 -5.67 6.50
C VAL A 13 -35.64 -6.70 7.28
N PRO A 14 -36.25 -7.65 7.98
CA PRO A 14 -35.50 -8.69 8.66
C PRO A 14 -35.03 -9.70 7.63
N VAL A 15 -33.76 -9.66 7.26
CA VAL A 15 -33.11 -10.75 6.54
C VAL A 15 -32.49 -11.69 7.57
N THR A 16 -33.25 -12.64 8.07
CA THR A 16 -32.73 -13.79 8.80
C THR A 16 -32.38 -14.89 7.81
N ASP A 17 -31.25 -14.76 7.12
CA ASP A 17 -30.62 -15.86 6.43
C ASP A 17 -29.39 -16.30 7.25
N SER A 18 -29.44 -17.48 7.83
CA SER A 18 -28.36 -18.05 8.66
C SER A 18 -27.07 -18.31 7.87
N SER A 19 -27.11 -18.25 6.56
CA SER A 19 -25.95 -18.33 5.66
C SER A 19 -25.24 -16.96 5.54
N ALA A 20 -26.01 -15.89 5.44
CA ALA A 20 -25.49 -14.51 5.37
C ALA A 20 -24.79 -14.11 6.68
N GLY A 21 -25.32 -14.53 7.84
CA GLY A 21 -24.68 -14.31 9.13
C GLY A 21 -23.30 -14.98 9.23
N ARG A 22 -23.18 -16.22 8.80
CA ARG A 22 -21.89 -16.95 8.81
C ARG A 22 -20.86 -16.38 7.85
N ALA A 23 -21.28 -15.88 6.71
CA ALA A 23 -20.41 -15.22 5.75
C ALA A 23 -19.87 -13.89 6.32
N SER A 24 -20.74 -13.07 6.92
CA SER A 24 -20.34 -11.83 7.61
C SER A 24 -19.33 -12.09 8.73
N ASP A 25 -19.53 -13.16 9.53
CA ASP A 25 -18.59 -13.54 10.59
C ASP A 25 -17.21 -13.94 10.05
N ALA A 26 -17.14 -14.57 8.88
CA ALA A 26 -15.87 -14.93 8.28
C ALA A 26 -15.11 -13.68 7.80
N LEU A 27 -15.81 -12.73 7.19
CA LEU A 27 -15.22 -11.45 6.79
C LEU A 27 -14.75 -10.65 8.01
N LEU A 28 -15.55 -10.54 9.06
CA LEU A 28 -15.16 -9.83 10.29
C LEU A 28 -13.91 -10.44 10.94
N ARG A 29 -13.77 -11.77 10.91
CA ARG A 29 -12.54 -12.43 11.37
C ARG A 29 -11.34 -12.09 10.49
N ALA A 30 -11.52 -12.03 9.18
CA ALA A 30 -10.44 -11.65 8.25
C ALA A 30 -10.04 -10.18 8.42
N LEU A 31 -11.00 -9.30 8.63
CA LEU A 31 -10.77 -7.89 8.96
C LEU A 31 -10.15 -7.71 10.36
N GLY A 32 -10.41 -8.63 11.30
CA GLY A 32 -9.94 -8.58 12.68
C GLY A 32 -10.50 -7.41 13.47
N VAL A 33 -11.62 -6.87 13.04
CA VAL A 33 -12.35 -5.79 13.70
C VAL A 33 -13.85 -6.06 13.60
N ALA A 34 -14.59 -5.77 14.67
CA ALA A 34 -16.04 -5.82 14.62
C ALA A 34 -16.59 -4.58 13.88
N VAL A 35 -17.74 -4.73 13.22
CA VAL A 35 -18.48 -3.61 12.58
C VAL A 35 -19.95 -3.89 12.79
N GLN A 36 -20.74 -2.85 13.06
CA GLN A 36 -22.19 -3.01 13.13
C GLN A 36 -22.74 -3.61 11.84
N PRO A 37 -23.63 -4.63 11.92
CA PRO A 37 -24.13 -5.37 10.76
C PRO A 37 -24.69 -4.47 9.67
N GLU A 38 -25.43 -3.42 10.04
CA GLU A 38 -26.07 -2.50 9.11
C GLU A 38 -25.05 -1.66 8.33
N LEU A 39 -23.94 -1.26 8.98
CA LEU A 39 -22.85 -0.54 8.32
C LEU A 39 -22.05 -1.44 7.38
N LEU A 40 -21.77 -2.67 7.83
CA LEU A 40 -21.09 -3.66 6.99
C LEU A 40 -21.94 -4.03 5.77
N ASP A 41 -23.23 -4.32 5.96
CA ASP A 41 -24.15 -4.60 4.87
C ASP A 41 -24.18 -3.48 3.84
N ARG A 42 -24.16 -2.23 4.30
CA ARG A 42 -24.12 -1.06 3.44
C ARG A 42 -22.77 -0.92 2.72
N ALA A 43 -21.65 -1.17 3.39
CA ALA A 43 -20.33 -1.13 2.77
C ALA A 43 -20.18 -2.16 1.63
N LEU A 44 -20.87 -3.28 1.75
CA LEU A 44 -20.87 -4.36 0.76
C LEU A 44 -21.91 -4.16 -0.37
N MET A 45 -22.71 -3.08 -0.33
CA MET A 45 -23.81 -2.88 -1.28
C MET A 45 -23.39 -2.02 -2.47
N HIS A 46 -23.05 -2.68 -3.57
CA HIS A 46 -22.74 -1.99 -4.83
C HIS A 46 -24.01 -1.39 -5.47
N ARG A 47 -23.84 -0.26 -6.16
CA ARG A 47 -24.95 0.45 -6.81
C ARG A 47 -25.78 -0.39 -7.77
N SER A 48 -25.19 -1.39 -8.44
CA SER A 48 -25.94 -2.27 -9.37
C SER A 48 -26.98 -3.10 -8.63
N PHE A 49 -26.65 -3.63 -7.44
CA PHE A 49 -27.60 -4.35 -6.60
C PHE A 49 -28.69 -3.40 -6.07
N ALA A 50 -28.31 -2.25 -5.59
CA ALA A 50 -29.24 -1.26 -5.07
C ALA A 50 -30.28 -0.84 -6.13
N TYR A 51 -29.83 -0.63 -7.36
CA TYR A 51 -30.69 -0.27 -8.48
C TYR A 51 -31.72 -1.38 -8.79
N GLU A 52 -31.30 -2.65 -8.85
CA GLU A 52 -32.17 -3.79 -9.12
C GLU A 52 -33.15 -4.08 -7.95
N ASN A 53 -32.88 -3.58 -6.75
CA ASN A 53 -33.67 -3.83 -5.53
C ASN A 53 -34.38 -2.57 -4.98
N GLY A 54 -34.86 -1.69 -5.87
CA GLY A 54 -35.74 -0.59 -5.49
C GLY A 54 -35.04 0.66 -4.98
N GLY A 55 -33.74 0.84 -5.29
CA GLY A 55 -33.00 2.07 -4.95
C GLY A 55 -32.52 2.08 -3.50
N LEU A 56 -31.98 0.97 -3.01
CA LEU A 56 -31.39 0.87 -1.67
C LEU A 56 -30.20 1.83 -1.52
N PRO A 57 -29.84 2.20 -0.29
CA PRO A 57 -28.63 2.97 -0.04
C PRO A 57 -27.36 2.21 -0.47
N THR A 58 -26.51 2.85 -1.28
CA THR A 58 -25.26 2.29 -1.81
C THR A 58 -24.08 2.50 -0.86
N ASN A 59 -22.94 1.89 -1.18
CA ASN A 59 -21.67 2.06 -0.47
C ASN A 59 -20.93 3.38 -0.83
N GLU A 60 -21.31 4.09 -1.89
CA GLU A 60 -20.58 5.25 -2.44
C GLU A 60 -20.23 6.34 -1.39
N ARG A 61 -21.11 6.60 -0.42
CA ARG A 61 -20.82 7.58 0.64
C ARG A 61 -19.85 7.06 1.69
N LEU A 62 -19.82 5.75 1.92
CA LEU A 62 -18.83 5.10 2.80
C LEU A 62 -17.48 5.04 2.10
N GLU A 63 -17.44 4.74 0.82
CA GLU A 63 -16.26 4.81 -0.05
C GLU A 63 -15.61 6.20 0.02
N PHE A 64 -16.38 7.26 -0.24
CA PHE A 64 -15.89 8.64 -0.17
C PHE A 64 -15.26 8.97 1.20
N LEU A 65 -15.86 8.53 2.29
CA LEU A 65 -15.32 8.73 3.63
C LEU A 65 -14.08 7.87 3.87
N GLY A 66 -14.13 6.60 3.45
CA GLY A 66 -13.06 5.64 3.64
C GLY A 66 -11.79 5.98 2.88
N ASP A 67 -11.90 6.50 1.64
CA ASP A 67 -10.76 7.05 0.88
C ASP A 67 -10.02 8.12 1.69
N SER A 68 -10.77 9.07 2.26
CA SER A 68 -10.20 10.14 3.07
C SER A 68 -9.54 9.63 4.36
N VAL A 69 -10.15 8.65 5.04
CA VAL A 69 -9.60 8.02 6.25
C VAL A 69 -8.34 7.22 5.92
N LEU A 70 -8.38 6.40 4.87
CA LEU A 70 -7.22 5.65 4.39
C LEU A 70 -6.08 6.59 4.00
N GLY A 71 -6.40 7.65 3.24
CA GLY A 71 -5.43 8.65 2.82
C GLY A 71 -4.75 9.35 4.00
N LEU A 72 -5.51 9.69 5.06
CA LEU A 72 -4.97 10.27 6.30
C LEU A 72 -4.01 9.31 7.00
N ILE A 73 -4.44 8.07 7.26
CA ILE A 73 -3.66 7.07 8.01
C ILE A 73 -2.36 6.74 7.27
N VAL A 74 -2.44 6.47 5.96
CA VAL A 74 -1.24 6.18 5.15
C VAL A 74 -0.30 7.38 5.12
N THR A 75 -0.82 8.61 5.03
CA THR A 75 -0.01 9.83 5.05
C THR A 75 0.71 10.01 6.39
N ASP A 76 0.02 9.85 7.52
CA ASP A 76 0.60 9.94 8.86
C ASP A 76 1.68 8.88 9.07
N THR A 77 1.40 7.63 8.64
CA THR A 77 2.36 6.52 8.69
C THR A 77 3.63 6.81 7.92
N LEU A 78 3.51 7.27 6.66
CA LEU A 78 4.66 7.61 5.83
C LEU A 78 5.45 8.79 6.39
N PHE A 79 4.77 9.82 6.86
CA PHE A 79 5.39 11.01 7.46
C PHE A 79 6.24 10.66 8.68
N ARG A 80 5.75 9.76 9.53
CA ARG A 80 6.47 9.32 10.73
C ARG A 80 7.58 8.32 10.44
N ALA A 81 7.34 7.39 9.51
CA ALA A 81 8.29 6.34 9.18
C ALA A 81 9.48 6.84 8.36
N TYR A 82 9.30 7.93 7.60
CA TYR A 82 10.32 8.46 6.69
C TYR A 82 10.53 9.96 6.88
N PRO A 83 11.08 10.39 8.05
CA PRO A 83 11.21 11.81 8.41
C PRO A 83 12.13 12.60 7.48
N ASP A 84 13.08 11.93 6.83
CA ASP A 84 14.09 12.56 5.97
C ASP A 84 13.64 12.66 4.49
N LEU A 85 12.49 12.04 4.13
CA LEU A 85 12.00 12.10 2.75
C LEU A 85 11.31 13.44 2.46
N PRO A 86 11.63 14.09 1.31
CA PRO A 86 10.94 15.28 0.89
C PRO A 86 9.49 14.99 0.51
N GLU A 87 8.64 16.04 0.57
CA GLU A 87 7.20 15.94 0.28
C GLU A 87 6.89 15.22 -1.03
N GLY A 88 7.62 15.52 -2.11
CA GLY A 88 7.38 14.89 -3.41
C GLY A 88 7.59 13.37 -3.42
N GLN A 89 8.51 12.84 -2.60
CA GLN A 89 8.72 11.40 -2.45
C GLN A 89 7.63 10.78 -1.57
N LEU A 90 7.26 11.42 -0.47
CA LEU A 90 6.13 10.98 0.37
C LEU A 90 4.82 10.92 -0.43
N ALA A 91 4.57 11.90 -1.31
CA ALA A 91 3.40 11.91 -2.19
C ALA A 91 3.41 10.75 -3.21
N LYS A 92 4.58 10.40 -3.77
CA LYS A 92 4.73 9.24 -4.65
C LYS A 92 4.50 7.92 -3.90
N LEU A 93 5.08 7.77 -2.70
CA LEU A 93 4.85 6.60 -1.85
C LEU A 93 3.37 6.43 -1.53
N ARG A 94 2.70 7.50 -1.11
CA ARG A 94 1.26 7.47 -0.88
C ARG A 94 0.49 7.02 -2.11
N ALA A 95 0.77 7.60 -3.29
CA ALA A 95 0.13 7.22 -4.54
C ALA A 95 0.39 5.76 -4.93
N ALA A 96 1.54 5.20 -4.59
CA ALA A 96 1.84 3.78 -4.81
C ALA A 96 1.05 2.84 -3.89
N VAL A 97 0.67 3.30 -2.69
CA VAL A 97 -0.10 2.54 -1.70
C VAL A 97 -1.60 2.73 -1.88
N VAL A 98 -2.05 3.99 -2.08
CA VAL A 98 -3.47 4.36 -2.15
C VAL A 98 -3.89 4.53 -3.61
N ASN A 99 -3.92 3.43 -4.35
CA ASN A 99 -4.45 3.40 -5.71
C ASN A 99 -5.32 2.16 -5.92
N MET A 100 -6.19 2.23 -6.92
CA MET A 100 -7.14 1.17 -7.27
C MET A 100 -6.47 -0.23 -7.34
N ARG A 101 -5.28 -0.32 -7.91
CA ARG A 101 -4.59 -1.61 -8.11
C ARG A 101 -4.13 -2.21 -6.78
N ALA A 102 -3.55 -1.39 -5.90
CA ALA A 102 -3.09 -1.80 -4.58
C ALA A 102 -4.28 -2.19 -3.69
N LEU A 103 -5.32 -1.35 -3.65
CA LEU A 103 -6.54 -1.62 -2.89
C LEU A 103 -7.22 -2.91 -3.35
N ALA A 104 -7.39 -3.10 -4.66
CA ALA A 104 -7.96 -4.33 -5.21
C ALA A 104 -7.12 -5.57 -4.87
N GLY A 105 -5.79 -5.43 -4.80
CA GLY A 105 -4.90 -6.49 -4.36
C GLY A 105 -5.15 -6.90 -2.90
N VAL A 106 -5.28 -5.93 -2.01
CA VAL A 106 -5.64 -6.14 -0.60
C VAL A 106 -7.03 -6.78 -0.47
N ALA A 107 -8.01 -6.26 -1.20
CA ALA A 107 -9.38 -6.78 -1.21
C ALA A 107 -9.45 -8.24 -1.68
N ARG A 108 -8.66 -8.62 -2.68
CA ARG A 108 -8.53 -10.03 -3.12
C ARG A 108 -7.91 -10.91 -2.03
N GLY A 109 -6.92 -10.40 -1.31
CA GLY A 109 -6.34 -11.13 -0.17
C GLY A 109 -7.33 -11.43 0.94
N LEU A 110 -8.39 -10.64 1.07
CA LEU A 110 -9.50 -10.82 2.01
C LEU A 110 -10.67 -11.64 1.43
N ASP A 111 -10.59 -12.07 0.17
CA ASP A 111 -11.73 -12.62 -0.60
C ASP A 111 -12.98 -11.70 -0.56
N LEU A 112 -12.76 -10.37 -0.50
CA LEU A 112 -13.83 -9.39 -0.30
C LEU A 112 -14.91 -9.47 -1.38
N GLY A 113 -14.53 -9.81 -2.62
CA GLY A 113 -15.46 -9.96 -3.75
C GLY A 113 -16.57 -10.99 -3.53
N ALA A 114 -16.32 -12.04 -2.71
CA ALA A 114 -17.33 -13.04 -2.37
C ALA A 114 -18.50 -12.45 -1.56
N TYR A 115 -18.26 -11.36 -0.84
CA TYR A 115 -19.23 -10.72 0.04
C TYR A 115 -19.96 -9.54 -0.59
N VAL A 116 -19.44 -8.98 -1.71
CA VAL A 116 -20.05 -7.83 -2.38
C VAL A 116 -21.44 -8.21 -2.94
N ARG A 117 -22.43 -7.38 -2.67
CA ARG A 117 -23.76 -7.51 -3.25
C ARG A 117 -23.80 -6.82 -4.62
N LEU A 118 -23.92 -7.61 -5.66
CA LEU A 118 -23.95 -7.16 -7.05
C LEU A 118 -25.32 -7.41 -7.69
N GLY A 119 -25.72 -6.52 -8.59
CA GLY A 119 -26.83 -6.80 -9.51
C GLY A 119 -26.43 -7.89 -10.51
N LYS A 120 -27.42 -8.62 -11.03
CA LYS A 120 -27.23 -9.75 -11.93
C LYS A 120 -26.38 -9.42 -13.18
N GLY A 121 -26.58 -8.22 -13.72
CA GLY A 121 -25.80 -7.76 -14.88
C GLY A 121 -24.32 -7.56 -14.56
N GLU A 122 -24.02 -6.95 -13.43
CA GLU A 122 -22.65 -6.72 -12.98
C GLU A 122 -21.95 -8.03 -12.58
N GLU A 123 -22.66 -8.91 -11.89
CA GLU A 123 -22.18 -10.23 -11.51
C GLU A 123 -21.84 -11.08 -12.74
N GLY A 124 -22.73 -11.07 -13.76
CA GLY A 124 -22.53 -11.80 -15.01
C GLY A 124 -21.32 -11.35 -15.84
N THR A 125 -20.83 -10.13 -15.61
CA THR A 125 -19.61 -9.57 -16.24
C THR A 125 -18.36 -9.71 -15.39
N GLY A 126 -18.38 -10.53 -14.34
CA GLY A 126 -17.23 -10.77 -13.46
C GLY A 126 -17.00 -9.64 -12.44
N GLY A 127 -18.07 -8.91 -12.08
CA GLY A 127 -18.00 -7.78 -11.15
C GLY A 127 -17.32 -8.09 -9.82
N ARG A 128 -17.40 -9.34 -9.33
CA ARG A 128 -16.75 -9.77 -8.07
C ARG A 128 -15.24 -9.65 -8.07
N ASP A 129 -14.58 -9.65 -9.23
CA ASP A 129 -13.12 -9.49 -9.34
C ASP A 129 -12.70 -8.20 -10.06
N LYS A 130 -13.63 -7.31 -10.38
CA LYS A 130 -13.30 -6.00 -10.95
C LYS A 130 -12.54 -5.15 -9.93
N SER A 131 -11.37 -4.67 -10.33
CA SER A 131 -10.48 -3.89 -9.45
C SER A 131 -11.14 -2.62 -8.91
N SER A 132 -11.97 -1.93 -9.70
CA SER A 132 -12.70 -0.75 -9.21
C SER A 132 -13.68 -1.13 -8.10
N ILE A 133 -14.52 -2.15 -8.31
CA ILE A 133 -15.52 -2.58 -7.32
C ILE A 133 -14.84 -3.05 -6.03
N LEU A 134 -13.74 -3.78 -6.14
CA LEU A 134 -12.99 -4.26 -4.98
C LEU A 134 -12.34 -3.12 -4.20
N ALA A 135 -11.75 -2.14 -4.89
CA ALA A 135 -11.14 -0.97 -4.27
C ALA A 135 -12.20 -0.13 -3.55
N ASP A 136 -13.26 0.27 -4.25
CA ASP A 136 -14.36 1.09 -3.72
C ASP A 136 -15.03 0.41 -2.51
N THR A 137 -15.20 -0.94 -2.56
CA THR A 137 -15.77 -1.70 -1.44
C THR A 137 -14.82 -1.74 -0.24
N LEU A 138 -13.50 -1.87 -0.44
CA LEU A 138 -12.53 -1.85 0.64
C LEU A 138 -12.51 -0.49 1.33
N GLU A 139 -12.53 0.59 0.57
CA GLU A 139 -12.67 1.95 1.13
C GLU A 139 -13.97 2.09 1.91
N ALA A 140 -15.09 1.59 1.36
CA ALA A 140 -16.37 1.62 2.06
C ALA A 140 -16.34 0.85 3.39
N VAL A 141 -15.63 -0.27 3.46
CA VAL A 141 -15.42 -1.03 4.71
C VAL A 141 -14.60 -0.22 5.71
N ILE A 142 -13.52 0.42 5.28
CA ILE A 142 -12.71 1.31 6.13
C ILE A 142 -13.58 2.47 6.66
N GLY A 143 -14.39 3.08 5.80
CA GLY A 143 -15.35 4.13 6.19
C GLY A 143 -16.40 3.65 7.19
N ALA A 144 -16.88 2.41 7.05
CA ALA A 144 -17.82 1.79 7.99
C ALA A 144 -17.17 1.55 9.37
N VAL A 145 -15.95 1.03 9.42
CA VAL A 145 -15.19 0.86 10.67
C VAL A 145 -14.95 2.20 11.36
N TYR A 146 -14.56 3.21 10.60
CA TYR A 146 -14.37 4.56 11.13
C TYR A 146 -15.65 5.15 11.74
N LEU A 147 -16.80 5.00 11.07
CA LEU A 147 -18.07 5.49 11.60
C LEU A 147 -18.53 4.76 12.85
N ASP A 148 -18.27 3.47 12.92
CA ASP A 148 -18.68 2.63 14.05
C ASP A 148 -17.80 2.79 15.28
N GLN A 149 -16.48 2.81 15.09
CA GLN A 149 -15.51 2.70 16.19
C GLN A 149 -14.46 3.82 16.25
N GLY A 150 -14.50 4.75 15.28
CA GLY A 150 -13.59 5.89 15.28
C GLY A 150 -12.25 5.60 14.61
N LEU A 151 -11.35 6.61 14.70
CA LEU A 151 -10.08 6.61 13.97
C LEU A 151 -9.14 5.50 14.44
N ASP A 152 -9.03 5.24 15.72
CA ASP A 152 -8.09 4.25 16.27
C ASP A 152 -8.38 2.83 15.75
N ALA A 153 -9.65 2.46 15.61
CA ALA A 153 -10.03 1.19 15.05
C ALA A 153 -9.77 1.10 13.53
N ALA A 154 -10.02 2.19 12.81
CA ALA A 154 -9.69 2.29 11.38
C ALA A 154 -8.17 2.24 11.15
N ASP A 155 -7.39 2.91 11.98
CA ASP A 155 -5.93 2.89 11.98
C ASP A 155 -5.39 1.46 12.14
N GLY A 156 -5.83 0.77 13.18
CA GLY A 156 -5.46 -0.63 13.41
C GLY A 156 -5.85 -1.58 12.26
N LEU A 157 -6.98 -1.33 11.60
CA LEU A 157 -7.39 -2.07 10.40
C LEU A 157 -6.45 -1.77 9.22
N VAL A 158 -6.21 -0.49 8.94
CA VAL A 158 -5.36 -0.07 7.81
C VAL A 158 -3.94 -0.60 8.00
N HIS A 159 -3.34 -0.47 9.16
CA HIS A 159 -2.01 -1.03 9.46
C HIS A 159 -1.96 -2.53 9.21
N ARG A 160 -2.93 -3.30 9.69
CA ARG A 160 -2.99 -4.75 9.45
C ARG A 160 -3.02 -5.11 7.98
N LEU A 161 -3.75 -4.34 7.16
CA LEU A 161 -3.94 -4.63 5.75
C LEU A 161 -2.84 -4.06 4.85
N PHE A 162 -2.27 -2.91 5.21
CA PHE A 162 -1.43 -2.14 4.31
C PHE A 162 0.05 -2.06 4.71
N ASP A 163 0.48 -2.44 5.91
CA ASP A 163 1.89 -2.37 6.33
C ASP A 163 2.82 -3.10 5.37
N SER A 164 2.43 -4.28 4.90
CA SER A 164 3.21 -5.02 3.91
C SER A 164 3.25 -4.33 2.53
N VAL A 165 2.18 -3.62 2.16
CA VAL A 165 2.10 -2.84 0.92
C VAL A 165 2.96 -1.60 1.04
N ILE A 166 2.88 -0.89 2.17
CA ILE A 166 3.70 0.30 2.47
C ILE A 166 5.18 -0.07 2.44
N ALA A 167 5.59 -1.12 3.16
CA ALA A 167 6.99 -1.55 3.21
C ALA A 167 7.53 -1.97 1.84
N ARG A 168 6.70 -2.63 1.01
CA ARG A 168 7.08 -3.00 -0.36
C ARG A 168 7.17 -1.78 -1.26
N SER A 169 6.21 -0.87 -1.19
CA SER A 169 6.22 0.37 -1.97
C SER A 169 7.40 1.24 -1.60
N ALA A 170 7.71 1.37 -0.32
CA ALA A 170 8.87 2.11 0.15
C ALA A 170 10.19 1.51 -0.38
N ARG A 171 10.32 0.19 -0.38
CA ARG A 171 11.49 -0.48 -1.00
C ARG A 171 11.59 -0.25 -2.50
N LEU A 172 10.45 -0.27 -3.21
CA LEU A 172 10.41 -0.03 -4.64
C LEU A 172 10.63 1.44 -4.99
N GLU A 173 10.14 2.37 -4.18
CA GLU A 173 10.27 3.82 -4.37
C GLU A 173 11.61 4.34 -3.82
N ALA A 174 12.11 3.83 -2.68
CA ALA A 174 13.51 4.02 -2.28
C ALA A 174 14.43 3.47 -3.38
N GLY A 175 14.06 2.32 -3.97
CA GLY A 175 14.65 1.81 -5.18
C GLY A 175 14.53 2.71 -6.41
N LEU A 176 13.59 3.65 -6.50
CA LEU A 176 13.48 4.60 -7.63
C LEU A 176 14.46 5.77 -7.53
N ASP A 177 15.00 6.03 -6.35
CA ASP A 177 15.89 7.16 -6.12
C ASP A 177 17.31 6.75 -5.68
N TRP A 178 17.55 5.46 -5.47
CA TRP A 178 18.90 4.98 -5.12
C TRP A 178 19.95 5.40 -6.15
N LYS A 179 19.57 5.49 -7.44
CA LYS A 179 20.47 5.99 -8.48
C LYS A 179 20.81 7.47 -8.28
N THR A 180 19.82 8.28 -7.90
CA THR A 180 20.00 9.71 -7.59
C THR A 180 20.77 9.85 -6.27
N SER A 181 20.39 9.14 -5.22
CA SER A 181 21.08 9.15 -3.93
C SER A 181 22.53 8.70 -4.04
N LEU A 182 22.80 7.65 -4.84
CA LEU A 182 24.16 7.21 -5.11
C LEU A 182 24.95 8.25 -5.90
N GLN A 183 24.35 8.90 -6.88
CA GLN A 183 24.99 9.96 -7.66
C GLN A 183 25.33 11.18 -6.78
N GLU A 184 24.43 11.57 -5.88
CA GLU A 184 24.67 12.65 -4.91
C GLU A 184 25.79 12.28 -3.93
N LEU A 185 25.76 11.08 -3.36
CA LEU A 185 26.80 10.57 -2.46
C LEU A 185 28.16 10.54 -3.15
N THR A 186 28.25 9.94 -4.34
CA THR A 186 29.52 9.83 -5.08
C THR A 186 30.06 11.19 -5.52
N ALA A 187 29.17 12.17 -5.78
CA ALA A 187 29.57 13.54 -6.08
C ALA A 187 30.10 14.26 -4.83
N ALA A 188 29.44 14.10 -3.67
CA ALA A 188 29.86 14.68 -2.40
C ALA A 188 31.23 14.13 -1.96
N GLU A 189 31.46 12.84 -2.12
CA GLU A 189 32.68 12.14 -1.75
C GLU A 189 33.75 12.14 -2.86
N MET A 190 33.50 12.82 -3.97
CA MET A 190 34.40 12.93 -5.14
C MET A 190 34.86 11.57 -5.71
N LEU A 191 34.03 10.53 -5.60
CA LEU A 191 34.35 9.16 -6.03
C LEU A 191 34.20 8.95 -7.55
N GLY A 192 33.46 9.83 -8.23
CA GLY A 192 33.18 9.75 -9.66
C GLY A 192 31.70 9.46 -9.98
N VAL A 193 31.41 9.23 -11.24
CA VAL A 193 30.03 9.00 -11.71
C VAL A 193 29.72 7.50 -11.68
N PRO A 194 28.59 7.07 -11.09
CA PRO A 194 28.19 5.67 -11.11
C PRO A 194 27.80 5.21 -12.53
N GLU A 195 28.37 4.11 -12.98
CA GLU A 195 28.06 3.47 -14.25
C GLU A 195 27.34 2.13 -14.01
N TYR A 196 26.21 1.93 -14.71
CA TYR A 196 25.39 0.73 -14.57
C TYR A 196 25.58 -0.20 -15.74
N HIS A 197 25.88 -1.45 -15.44
CA HIS A 197 25.98 -2.52 -16.43
C HIS A 197 24.89 -3.53 -16.16
N VAL A 198 24.09 -3.85 -17.19
CA VAL A 198 22.92 -4.74 -17.06
C VAL A 198 23.09 -5.93 -18.00
N GLU A 199 23.00 -7.11 -17.44
CA GLU A 199 22.95 -8.38 -18.16
C GLU A 199 21.52 -8.92 -18.12
N GLU A 200 21.04 -9.50 -19.23
CA GLU A 200 19.74 -10.15 -19.29
C GLU A 200 19.88 -11.65 -19.47
N SER A 201 19.04 -12.40 -18.78
CA SER A 201 19.00 -13.88 -18.85
C SER A 201 17.55 -14.38 -18.87
N GLY A 202 17.35 -15.63 -19.31
CA GLY A 202 16.05 -16.28 -19.37
C GLY A 202 15.29 -16.05 -20.68
N PRO A 203 14.20 -16.82 -20.91
CA PRO A 203 13.35 -16.70 -22.10
C PRO A 203 12.52 -15.41 -22.06
N ASP A 204 12.05 -14.95 -23.24
CA ASP A 204 11.34 -13.66 -23.40
C ASP A 204 10.13 -13.45 -22.46
N HIS A 205 9.47 -14.52 -22.05
CA HIS A 205 8.30 -14.48 -21.14
C HIS A 205 8.70 -14.53 -19.65
N GLN A 206 9.99 -14.74 -19.33
CA GLN A 206 10.55 -14.83 -17.99
C GLN A 206 11.96 -14.26 -17.93
N LYS A 207 12.14 -13.04 -18.46
CA LYS A 207 13.43 -12.34 -18.41
C LYS A 207 13.80 -12.00 -16.97
N PHE A 208 15.07 -12.23 -16.67
CA PHE A 208 15.71 -11.85 -15.44
C PHE A 208 16.87 -10.91 -15.77
N PHE A 209 17.02 -9.86 -14.99
CA PHE A 209 18.04 -8.84 -15.18
C PHE A 209 18.98 -8.85 -13.98
N HIS A 210 20.27 -8.85 -14.25
CA HIS A 210 21.31 -8.63 -13.25
C HIS A 210 22.01 -7.32 -13.57
N SER A 211 22.21 -6.47 -12.59
CA SER A 211 22.89 -5.17 -12.73
C SER A 211 24.02 -5.05 -11.73
N TYR A 212 25.12 -4.47 -12.14
CA TYR A 212 26.19 -4.05 -11.24
C TYR A 212 26.57 -2.59 -11.47
N VAL A 213 26.96 -1.91 -10.37
CA VAL A 213 27.38 -0.51 -10.36
C VAL A 213 28.88 -0.44 -10.25
N ARG A 214 29.50 0.28 -11.18
CA ARG A 214 30.93 0.63 -11.15
C ARG A 214 31.10 2.12 -10.90
N ILE A 215 32.10 2.46 -10.08
CA ILE A 215 32.56 3.84 -9.88
C ILE A 215 34.08 3.80 -10.14
N GLY A 216 34.50 4.46 -11.21
CA GLY A 216 35.86 4.29 -11.72
C GLY A 216 36.15 2.84 -12.13
N THR A 217 37.11 2.19 -11.50
CA THR A 217 37.49 0.80 -11.80
C THR A 217 36.91 -0.24 -10.87
N GLN A 218 36.24 0.17 -9.81
CA GLN A 218 35.74 -0.71 -8.75
C GLN A 218 34.22 -0.92 -8.85
N THR A 219 33.76 -2.16 -8.60
CA THR A 219 32.34 -2.50 -8.46
C THR A 219 31.96 -2.34 -6.99
N TYR A 220 30.85 -1.60 -6.74
CA TYR A 220 30.38 -1.27 -5.39
C TYR A 220 29.08 -1.96 -5.02
N GLY A 221 28.27 -2.36 -6.01
CA GLY A 221 26.99 -3.00 -5.70
C GLY A 221 26.44 -3.81 -6.88
N GLU A 222 25.64 -4.83 -6.55
CA GLU A 222 24.97 -5.71 -7.49
C GLU A 222 23.51 -5.85 -7.12
N GLY A 223 22.64 -6.07 -8.12
CA GLY A 223 21.21 -6.23 -7.92
C GLY A 223 20.56 -7.04 -9.01
N GLU A 224 19.47 -7.70 -8.68
CA GLU A 224 18.70 -8.55 -9.58
C GLU A 224 17.24 -8.09 -9.63
N GLY A 225 16.56 -8.35 -10.75
CA GLY A 225 15.15 -7.97 -10.87
C GLY A 225 14.48 -8.52 -12.11
N ARG A 226 13.17 -8.37 -12.15
CA ARG A 226 12.34 -8.74 -13.31
C ARG A 226 12.28 -7.63 -14.38
N SER A 227 12.92 -6.51 -14.11
CA SER A 227 13.13 -5.41 -15.07
C SER A 227 14.50 -4.81 -14.89
N LYS A 228 15.05 -4.20 -15.96
CA LYS A 228 16.33 -3.46 -15.90
C LYS A 228 16.33 -2.43 -14.78
N LYS A 229 15.22 -1.69 -14.65
CA LYS A 229 15.04 -0.65 -13.63
C LYS A 229 15.14 -1.23 -12.21
N GLU A 230 14.50 -2.37 -11.94
CA GLU A 230 14.55 -3.03 -10.63
C GLU A 230 15.97 -3.49 -10.29
N ALA A 231 16.65 -4.14 -11.22
CA ALA A 231 18.03 -4.60 -11.04
C ALA A 231 19.01 -3.42 -10.82
N GLU A 232 18.92 -2.37 -11.62
CA GLU A 232 19.75 -1.16 -11.46
C GLU A 232 19.53 -0.46 -10.12
N GLN A 233 18.31 -0.45 -9.60
CA GLN A 233 17.99 0.18 -8.34
C GLN A 233 18.53 -0.61 -7.14
N GLN A 234 18.41 -1.94 -7.18
CA GLN A 234 19.03 -2.78 -6.14
C GLN A 234 20.54 -2.68 -6.15
N ALA A 235 21.15 -2.62 -7.34
CA ALA A 235 22.59 -2.41 -7.47
C ALA A 235 23.04 -1.04 -6.89
N ALA A 236 22.23 0.00 -7.11
CA ALA A 236 22.48 1.33 -6.55
C ALA A 236 22.35 1.36 -5.02
N GLU A 237 21.33 0.68 -4.46
CA GLU A 237 21.15 0.52 -3.01
C GLU A 237 22.35 -0.18 -2.38
N ALA A 238 22.75 -1.31 -2.93
CA ALA A 238 23.92 -2.06 -2.45
C ALA A 238 25.19 -1.22 -2.49
N ALA A 239 25.40 -0.46 -3.58
CA ALA A 239 26.55 0.42 -3.72
C ALA A 239 26.55 1.58 -2.71
N TRP A 240 25.38 2.20 -2.52
CA TRP A 240 25.22 3.29 -1.54
C TRP A 240 25.52 2.81 -0.12
N THR A 241 24.97 1.66 0.26
CA THR A 241 25.20 1.05 1.59
C THR A 241 26.69 0.74 1.80
N ALA A 242 27.33 0.09 0.84
CA ALA A 242 28.74 -0.26 0.94
C ALA A 242 29.66 0.97 1.10
N ILE A 243 29.36 2.06 0.38
CA ILE A 243 30.13 3.32 0.49
C ILE A 243 29.89 3.96 1.85
N THR A 244 28.64 4.03 2.31
CA THR A 244 28.30 4.66 3.59
C THR A 244 28.91 3.91 4.77
N GLU A 245 28.87 2.57 4.76
CA GLU A 245 29.50 1.76 5.80
C GLU A 245 31.03 1.90 5.80
N GLY A 246 31.64 1.98 4.60
CA GLY A 246 33.07 2.23 4.48
C GLY A 246 33.50 3.59 5.03
N LEU A 247 32.70 4.64 4.78
CA LEU A 247 32.94 5.99 5.33
C LEU A 247 32.79 6.02 6.85
N ALA A 248 31.79 5.37 7.41
CA ALA A 248 31.57 5.27 8.85
C ALA A 248 32.75 4.56 9.54
N SER A 249 33.23 3.44 8.99
CA SER A 249 34.38 2.69 9.53
C SER A 249 35.67 3.50 9.49
N SER A 250 35.85 4.31 8.44
CA SER A 250 37.03 5.17 8.32
C SER A 250 37.00 6.32 9.35
N ALA A 251 35.84 6.92 9.59
CA ALA A 251 35.67 7.98 10.57
C ALA A 251 35.89 7.49 12.03
N GLU A 252 35.41 6.26 12.33
CA GLU A 252 35.64 5.63 13.64
C GLU A 252 37.14 5.35 13.87
N ALA A 253 37.85 4.85 12.85
CA ALA A 253 39.29 4.58 12.95
C ALA A 253 40.12 5.86 13.12
N GLU A 254 39.72 6.94 12.49
CA GLU A 254 40.36 8.26 12.67
C GLU A 254 40.13 8.83 14.09
N ALA A 255 38.90 8.73 14.62
CA ALA A 255 38.54 9.18 15.96
C ALA A 255 39.29 8.39 17.06
N GLU A 256 39.48 7.08 16.89
CA GLU A 256 40.25 6.24 17.79
C GLU A 256 41.75 6.59 17.73
N ALA A 257 42.28 6.92 16.56
CA ALA A 257 43.67 7.33 16.40
C ALA A 257 43.97 8.69 17.07
N GLU A 258 43.01 9.63 17.03
CA GLU A 258 43.16 10.95 17.69
C GLU A 258 42.97 10.89 19.21
N SER A 259 42.20 9.91 19.73
CA SER A 259 41.96 9.76 21.18
C SER A 259 43.04 8.96 21.92
N GLY A 260 43.97 8.36 21.18
CA GLY A 260 45.05 7.50 21.71
C GLY A 260 46.41 8.20 21.88
N VAL A 261 46.47 9.54 21.78
CA VAL A 261 47.71 10.34 21.99
C VAL A 261 47.73 11.03 23.35
#